data_5c355e4c0f0da4208d0f273a1e3cac1b
#
_entry.id   5c355e4c0f0da4208d0f273a1e3cac1b
#
_cell.length_a   1.000
_cell.length_b   1.000
_cell.length_c   1.000
_cell.angle_alpha   90.00
_cell.angle_beta   90.00
_cell.angle_gamma   90.00
#
_symmetry.space_group_name_H-M   'P 1'
#
loop_
_entity.id
_entity.type
_entity.pdbx_description
1 polymer ?
#
loop_
_entity_poly.entity_id
_entity_poly.type
_entity_poly.pdbx_seq_one_letter_code
_entity_poly.pdbx_strand_id
1 'polypeptide(L)'
;HEARHQVHSRCVDLVIGEREGPRFRDAYTGRWYWNCHCNGGVFNLGHRHPAVIAAVREGLDHLDVGNHHLVSGWRARLAEQLVESTDGLLTYAVFTPSGTESVDLALRLARAVTGRPKVIAALGGYHGLSGFALAASDPRWFEPFGFGPSGFVHLPFNDAEAVRREIDSETAAVILETIPATLGFPPPNPGYLQAVADAARASGALLILDEVQTGLGRTGTNWYYQQQDLKPDMLITGKGLGGGVYPVSATLLRDELESFFENHPFSYVSTFGGAEIGCVAASAVMDEVSTPGFL
;
A
#
# COMPACT_ATOMS: atom_id res chain seq x y z
N HIS A 1 7.50 -21.86 -22.12
CA HIS A 1 6.16 -22.27 -21.65
C HIS A 1 5.49 -21.17 -20.86
N GLU A 2 6.15 -20.55 -19.91
CA GLU A 2 5.60 -19.44 -19.10
C GLU A 2 5.02 -18.32 -19.97
N ALA A 3 5.70 -17.95 -21.03
CA ALA A 3 5.26 -16.91 -21.96
C ALA A 3 3.94 -17.19 -22.69
N ARG A 4 3.50 -18.44 -22.77
CA ARG A 4 2.23 -18.82 -23.38
C ARG A 4 1.09 -18.92 -22.38
N HIS A 5 1.41 -19.00 -21.09
CA HIS A 5 0.46 -19.32 -20.02
C HIS A 5 0.34 -18.21 -18.98
N GLN A 6 1.18 -17.20 -19.03
CA GLN A 6 1.08 -16.03 -18.15
C GLN A 6 0.81 -14.75 -18.95
N VAL A 7 -0.07 -13.93 -18.40
CA VAL A 7 -0.54 -12.66 -18.96
C VAL A 7 0.44 -11.54 -18.60
N HIS A 8 1.74 -11.70 -18.90
CA HIS A 8 2.73 -10.65 -18.64
C HIS A 8 3.37 -10.17 -19.93
N SER A 9 3.48 -8.86 -20.08
CA SER A 9 4.31 -8.25 -21.10
C SER A 9 5.78 -8.55 -20.80
N ARG A 10 6.50 -9.11 -21.74
CA ARG A 10 7.94 -9.31 -21.61
C ARG A 10 8.66 -7.99 -21.83
N CYS A 11 9.31 -7.50 -20.80
CA CYS A 11 10.21 -6.36 -20.93
C CYS A 11 11.63 -6.82 -21.30
N VAL A 12 12.04 -8.00 -20.84
CA VAL A 12 13.40 -8.54 -21.02
C VAL A 12 13.38 -10.06 -21.12
N ASP A 13 14.21 -10.63 -21.97
CA ASP A 13 14.33 -12.09 -22.16
C ASP A 13 15.30 -12.69 -21.13
N LEU A 14 14.85 -12.75 -19.87
CA LEU A 14 15.59 -13.26 -18.72
C LEU A 14 14.72 -14.22 -17.91
N VAL A 15 15.36 -15.25 -17.32
CA VAL A 15 14.72 -16.17 -16.38
C VAL A 15 15.38 -16.05 -15.01
N ILE A 16 14.63 -15.60 -14.01
CA ILE A 16 15.14 -15.38 -12.67
C ILE A 16 15.49 -16.71 -12.01
N GLY A 17 16.78 -16.91 -11.69
CA GLY A 17 17.33 -18.00 -10.90
C GLY A 17 17.64 -17.58 -9.46
N GLU A 18 18.91 -17.70 -9.06
CA GLU A 18 19.40 -17.29 -7.75
C GLU A 18 19.18 -15.80 -7.48
N ARG A 19 18.95 -15.43 -6.23
CA ARG A 19 18.69 -14.06 -5.81
C ARG A 19 19.48 -13.75 -4.54
N GLU A 20 20.13 -12.59 -4.51
CA GLU A 20 20.94 -12.16 -3.37
C GLU A 20 20.99 -10.63 -3.28
N GLY A 21 20.55 -10.04 -2.19
CA GLY A 21 20.58 -8.60 -2.02
C GLY A 21 19.94 -7.86 -3.20
N PRO A 22 20.65 -6.91 -3.84
CA PRO A 22 20.09 -6.14 -4.95
C PRO A 22 20.20 -6.84 -6.31
N ARG A 23 20.55 -8.13 -6.36
CA ARG A 23 20.89 -8.85 -7.59
C ARG A 23 20.09 -10.14 -7.76
N PHE A 24 19.95 -10.55 -9.00
CA PHE A 24 19.51 -11.90 -9.38
C PHE A 24 20.38 -12.46 -10.52
N ARG A 25 20.40 -13.78 -10.61
CA ARG A 25 21.13 -14.53 -11.65
C ARG A 25 20.15 -15.04 -12.69
N ASP A 26 20.46 -14.85 -13.96
CA ASP A 26 19.71 -15.50 -15.01
C ASP A 26 19.98 -17.02 -14.99
N ALA A 27 18.91 -17.81 -14.94
CA ALA A 27 18.97 -19.25 -14.80
C ALA A 27 19.59 -19.97 -16.01
N TYR A 28 19.52 -19.37 -17.21
CA TYR A 28 20.06 -19.98 -18.43
C TYR A 28 21.49 -19.58 -18.70
N THR A 29 21.81 -18.30 -18.57
CA THR A 29 23.16 -17.79 -18.93
C THR A 29 24.10 -17.78 -17.73
N GLY A 30 23.57 -17.91 -16.50
CA GLY A 30 24.37 -17.79 -15.28
C GLY A 30 24.83 -16.36 -14.97
N ARG A 31 24.46 -15.39 -15.76
CA ARG A 31 24.88 -13.99 -15.62
C ARG A 31 24.12 -13.29 -14.51
N TRP A 32 24.81 -12.49 -13.70
CA TRP A 32 24.21 -11.65 -12.66
C TRP A 32 23.76 -10.30 -13.19
N TYR A 33 22.59 -9.84 -12.70
CA TYR A 33 21.97 -8.56 -13.03
C TYR A 33 21.58 -7.82 -11.76
N TRP A 34 21.69 -6.50 -11.80
CA TRP A 34 21.12 -5.63 -10.76
C TRP A 34 19.61 -5.52 -10.94
N ASN A 35 18.86 -5.68 -9.86
CA ASN A 35 17.41 -5.51 -9.88
C ASN A 35 17.04 -4.06 -9.57
N CYS A 36 17.17 -3.17 -10.55
CA CYS A 36 16.80 -1.76 -10.38
C CYS A 36 15.28 -1.53 -10.38
N HIS A 37 14.50 -2.49 -10.88
CA HIS A 37 13.04 -2.42 -10.84
C HIS A 37 12.47 -2.75 -9.47
N CYS A 38 13.15 -3.59 -8.67
CA CYS A 38 12.74 -4.05 -7.34
C CYS A 38 11.30 -4.60 -7.28
N ASN A 39 10.75 -5.05 -8.41
CA ASN A 39 9.35 -5.45 -8.56
C ASN A 39 8.36 -4.38 -8.02
N GLY A 40 8.57 -3.12 -8.42
CA GLY A 40 7.75 -2.00 -7.96
C GLY A 40 7.89 -1.69 -6.46
N GLY A 41 9.06 -1.97 -5.85
CA GLY A 41 9.33 -1.65 -4.44
C GLY A 41 9.16 -2.82 -3.47
N VAL A 42 8.87 -4.04 -3.94
CA VAL A 42 8.74 -5.24 -3.07
C VAL A 42 10.04 -5.59 -2.36
N PHE A 43 11.19 -5.37 -3.02
CA PHE A 43 12.51 -5.76 -2.49
C PHE A 43 13.27 -4.55 -1.93
N ASN A 44 12.66 -3.77 -1.04
CA ASN A 44 13.30 -2.62 -0.41
C ASN A 44 14.49 -3.01 0.49
N LEU A 45 14.47 -4.18 1.12
CA LEU A 45 15.60 -4.77 1.85
C LEU A 45 16.51 -5.63 0.95
N GLY A 46 16.25 -5.68 -0.36
CA GLY A 46 16.87 -6.62 -1.28
C GLY A 46 16.17 -7.99 -1.29
N HIS A 47 16.66 -8.86 -2.16
CA HIS A 47 16.16 -10.23 -2.25
C HIS A 47 16.60 -11.07 -1.06
N ARG A 48 15.68 -11.82 -0.48
CA ARG A 48 15.95 -12.84 0.54
C ARG A 48 16.73 -12.31 1.74
N HIS A 49 16.31 -11.17 2.27
CA HIS A 49 16.98 -10.58 3.44
C HIS A 49 17.15 -11.61 4.56
N PRO A 50 18.35 -11.80 5.11
CA PRO A 50 18.63 -12.91 6.03
C PRO A 50 17.74 -12.91 7.28
N ALA A 51 17.51 -11.75 7.90
CA ALA A 51 16.68 -11.63 9.10
C ALA A 51 15.22 -12.02 8.80
N VAL A 52 14.64 -11.55 7.69
CA VAL A 52 13.26 -11.89 7.31
C VAL A 52 13.12 -13.39 7.01
N ILE A 53 14.08 -13.98 6.30
CA ILE A 53 14.09 -15.43 6.00
C ILE A 53 14.22 -16.26 7.30
N ALA A 54 15.08 -15.84 8.23
CA ALA A 54 15.26 -16.52 9.50
C ALA A 54 13.97 -16.49 10.35
N ALA A 55 13.36 -15.32 10.50
CA ALA A 55 12.12 -15.12 11.24
C ALA A 55 10.97 -15.98 10.68
N VAL A 56 10.80 -15.98 9.34
CA VAL A 56 9.75 -16.80 8.69
C VAL A 56 10.01 -18.30 8.86
N ARG A 57 11.26 -18.76 8.76
CA ARG A 57 11.60 -20.19 8.99
C ARG A 57 11.27 -20.62 10.41
N GLU A 58 11.65 -19.82 11.41
CA GLU A 58 11.33 -20.08 12.80
C GLU A 58 9.82 -20.07 13.04
N GLY A 59 9.13 -19.06 12.46
CA GLY A 59 7.67 -18.97 12.58
C GLY A 59 6.93 -20.19 12.02
N LEU A 60 7.41 -20.75 10.91
CA LEU A 60 6.77 -21.93 10.29
C LEU A 60 6.85 -23.21 11.16
N ASP A 61 7.71 -23.26 12.16
CA ASP A 61 7.77 -24.39 13.11
C ASP A 61 6.62 -24.36 14.14
N HIS A 62 5.90 -23.21 14.26
CA HIS A 62 4.93 -22.99 15.34
C HIS A 62 3.62 -22.33 14.91
N LEU A 63 3.56 -21.74 13.72
CA LEU A 63 2.45 -20.89 13.27
C LEU A 63 1.82 -21.39 11.98
N ASP A 64 0.52 -21.12 11.86
CA ASP A 64 -0.24 -21.38 10.64
C ASP A 64 -0.18 -20.21 9.65
N VAL A 65 -0.49 -20.50 8.38
CA VAL A 65 -0.64 -19.46 7.33
C VAL A 65 -2.04 -18.85 7.37
N GLY A 66 -3.05 -19.60 7.79
CA GLY A 66 -4.43 -19.11 7.88
C GLY A 66 -4.63 -18.12 9.04
N ASN A 67 -5.58 -17.20 8.84
CA ASN A 67 -5.95 -16.26 9.90
C ASN A 67 -6.94 -16.91 10.88
N HIS A 68 -6.93 -16.43 12.11
CA HIS A 68 -7.84 -16.83 13.18
C HIS A 68 -8.66 -15.64 13.68
N HIS A 69 -9.88 -15.88 14.14
CA HIS A 69 -10.69 -14.87 14.83
C HIS A 69 -10.21 -14.57 16.26
N LEU A 70 -9.19 -15.31 16.72
CA LEU A 70 -8.59 -15.10 18.03
C LEU A 70 -7.52 -14.00 17.98
N VAL A 71 -7.24 -13.41 19.13
CA VAL A 71 -6.14 -12.44 19.27
C VAL A 71 -4.81 -13.13 19.00
N SER A 72 -3.94 -12.46 18.24
CA SER A 72 -2.59 -12.93 17.92
C SER A 72 -1.55 -11.93 18.40
N GLY A 73 -0.54 -12.41 19.12
CA GLY A 73 0.59 -11.59 19.56
C GLY A 73 1.39 -11.01 18.38
N TRP A 74 1.50 -11.74 17.28
CA TRP A 74 2.20 -11.27 16.10
C TRP A 74 1.44 -10.15 15.36
N ARG A 75 0.11 -10.25 15.29
CA ARG A 75 -0.70 -9.14 14.75
C ARG A 75 -0.62 -7.90 15.62
N ALA A 76 -0.68 -8.08 16.95
CA ALA A 76 -0.55 -6.97 17.89
C ALA A 76 0.81 -6.28 17.76
N ARG A 77 1.91 -7.05 17.76
CA ARG A 77 3.27 -6.53 17.59
C ARG A 77 3.42 -5.72 16.30
N LEU A 78 2.97 -6.27 15.16
CA LEU A 78 3.06 -5.56 13.89
C LEU A 78 2.20 -4.30 13.87
N ALA A 79 1.01 -4.33 14.48
CA ALA A 79 0.16 -3.14 14.61
C ALA A 79 0.85 -2.05 15.42
N GLU A 80 1.46 -2.38 16.56
CA GLU A 80 2.25 -1.46 17.38
C GLU A 80 3.39 -0.84 16.58
N GLN A 81 4.21 -1.65 15.89
CA GLN A 81 5.33 -1.16 15.08
C GLN A 81 4.87 -0.19 13.96
N LEU A 82 3.75 -0.52 13.30
CA LEU A 82 3.19 0.34 12.26
C LEU A 82 2.65 1.66 12.84
N VAL A 83 1.92 1.62 13.94
CA VAL A 83 1.42 2.81 14.64
C VAL A 83 2.58 3.69 15.10
N GLU A 84 3.61 3.13 15.74
CA GLU A 84 4.80 3.85 16.18
C GLU A 84 5.52 4.52 15.00
N SER A 85 5.60 3.86 13.83
CA SER A 85 6.23 4.42 12.64
C SER A 85 5.53 5.64 12.06
N THR A 86 4.28 5.89 12.47
CA THR A 86 3.49 7.09 12.09
C THR A 86 3.54 8.21 13.14
N ASP A 87 4.45 8.13 14.11
CA ASP A 87 4.53 9.06 15.25
C ASP A 87 3.20 9.12 16.04
N GLY A 88 2.44 8.02 16.03
CA GLY A 88 1.14 7.91 16.70
C GLY A 88 -0.01 8.68 16.02
N LEU A 89 0.19 9.19 14.82
CA LEU A 89 -0.87 9.88 14.06
C LEU A 89 -2.00 8.94 13.65
N LEU A 90 -1.65 7.73 13.25
CA LEU A 90 -2.59 6.67 12.87
C LEU A 90 -2.50 5.58 13.94
N THR A 91 -3.59 5.33 14.63
CA THR A 91 -3.61 4.55 15.87
C THR A 91 -4.14 3.14 15.69
N TYR A 92 -4.64 2.81 14.50
CA TYR A 92 -5.28 1.54 14.21
C TYR A 92 -4.77 0.93 12.90
N ALA A 93 -4.63 -0.39 12.84
CA ALA A 93 -4.17 -1.12 11.66
C ALA A 93 -5.12 -2.25 11.29
N VAL A 94 -5.59 -2.29 10.04
CA VAL A 94 -6.34 -3.41 9.47
C VAL A 94 -5.46 -4.10 8.44
N PHE A 95 -5.17 -5.39 8.69
CA PHE A 95 -4.30 -6.18 7.81
C PHE A 95 -5.05 -6.81 6.65
N THR A 96 -4.43 -6.80 5.49
CA THR A 96 -4.94 -7.40 4.26
C THR A 96 -3.84 -8.22 3.58
N PRO A 97 -4.18 -9.16 2.67
CA PRO A 97 -3.17 -9.93 1.95
C PRO A 97 -2.55 -9.17 0.77
N SER A 98 -3.09 -8.02 0.37
CA SER A 98 -2.60 -7.26 -0.78
C SER A 98 -2.92 -5.78 -0.70
N GLY A 99 -2.10 -4.93 -1.34
CA GLY A 99 -2.34 -3.48 -1.42
C GLY A 99 -3.67 -3.13 -2.08
N THR A 100 -4.09 -3.89 -3.10
CA THR A 100 -5.39 -3.65 -3.74
C THR A 100 -6.56 -3.86 -2.78
N GLU A 101 -6.47 -4.84 -1.88
CA GLU A 101 -7.48 -5.10 -0.87
C GLU A 101 -7.48 -4.04 0.25
N SER A 102 -6.29 -3.55 0.61
CA SER A 102 -6.15 -2.40 1.52
C SER A 102 -6.80 -1.14 0.95
N VAL A 103 -6.56 -0.85 -0.33
CA VAL A 103 -7.20 0.31 -1.00
C VAL A 103 -8.71 0.13 -1.07
N ASP A 104 -9.19 -1.07 -1.47
CA ASP A 104 -10.63 -1.35 -1.53
C ASP A 104 -11.30 -1.15 -0.17
N LEU A 105 -10.68 -1.65 0.90
CA LEU A 105 -11.14 -1.44 2.27
C LEU A 105 -11.19 0.03 2.64
N ALA A 106 -10.13 0.80 2.38
CA ALA A 106 -10.06 2.21 2.72
C ALA A 106 -11.15 3.03 2.01
N LEU A 107 -11.40 2.74 0.73
CA LEU A 107 -12.43 3.43 -0.05
C LEU A 107 -13.86 3.05 0.38
N ARG A 108 -14.09 1.78 0.72
CA ARG A 108 -15.37 1.34 1.30
C ARG A 108 -15.62 2.01 2.65
N LEU A 109 -14.60 2.04 3.51
CA LEU A 109 -14.68 2.70 4.81
C LEU A 109 -14.98 4.19 4.66
N ALA A 110 -14.25 4.88 3.77
CA ALA A 110 -14.46 6.31 3.52
C ALA A 110 -15.91 6.61 3.10
N ARG A 111 -16.47 5.83 2.17
CA ARG A 111 -17.87 5.97 1.75
C ARG A 111 -18.85 5.68 2.90
N ALA A 112 -18.56 4.66 3.70
CA ALA A 112 -19.44 4.26 4.80
C ALA A 112 -19.49 5.31 5.91
N VAL A 113 -18.34 5.83 6.35
CA VAL A 113 -18.30 6.79 7.46
C VAL A 113 -18.74 8.19 7.07
N THR A 114 -18.57 8.59 5.81
CA THR A 114 -19.04 9.89 5.32
C THR A 114 -20.46 9.86 4.79
N GLY A 115 -20.97 8.68 4.42
CA GLY A 115 -22.26 8.54 3.73
C GLY A 115 -22.25 9.09 2.29
N ARG A 116 -21.08 9.34 1.70
CA ARG A 116 -20.91 10.03 0.41
C ARG A 116 -20.37 9.08 -0.66
N PRO A 117 -20.79 9.21 -1.93
CA PRO A 117 -20.41 8.27 -2.98
C PRO A 117 -19.13 8.64 -3.75
N LYS A 118 -18.74 9.93 -3.79
CA LYS A 118 -17.69 10.41 -4.69
C LYS A 118 -16.29 10.20 -4.11
N VAL A 119 -15.37 9.68 -4.94
CA VAL A 119 -13.95 9.56 -4.67
C VAL A 119 -13.17 10.28 -5.77
N ILE A 120 -12.22 11.10 -5.37
CA ILE A 120 -11.27 11.76 -6.27
C ILE A 120 -9.95 10.99 -6.23
N ALA A 121 -9.40 10.67 -7.42
CA ALA A 121 -8.12 10.00 -7.58
C ALA A 121 -7.25 10.71 -8.65
N ALA A 122 -5.95 10.39 -8.70
CA ALA A 122 -5.09 10.95 -9.72
C ALA A 122 -5.23 10.21 -11.06
N LEU A 123 -5.37 10.97 -12.15
CA LEU A 123 -5.23 10.43 -13.49
C LEU A 123 -3.80 9.90 -13.67
N GLY A 124 -3.66 8.71 -14.22
CA GLY A 124 -2.38 8.02 -14.33
C GLY A 124 -1.97 7.26 -13.05
N GLY A 125 -2.74 7.33 -11.96
CA GLY A 125 -2.48 6.61 -10.71
C GLY A 125 -2.72 5.10 -10.81
N TYR A 126 -2.13 4.37 -9.86
CA TYR A 126 -2.30 2.92 -9.75
C TYR A 126 -2.51 2.51 -8.29
N HIS A 127 -3.70 2.02 -7.99
CA HIS A 127 -4.09 1.61 -6.63
C HIS A 127 -4.43 0.11 -6.52
N GLY A 128 -4.37 -0.61 -7.63
CA GLY A 128 -4.71 -2.03 -7.71
C GLY A 128 -5.69 -2.33 -8.83
N LEU A 129 -5.97 -3.62 -9.06
CA LEU A 129 -6.74 -4.08 -10.22
C LEU A 129 -8.00 -4.88 -9.84
N SER A 130 -8.60 -4.61 -8.68
CA SER A 130 -9.87 -5.21 -8.27
C SER A 130 -10.73 -4.24 -7.48
N GLY A 131 -12.04 -4.41 -7.51
CA GLY A 131 -13.01 -3.64 -6.73
C GLY A 131 -12.86 -2.13 -6.89
N PHE A 132 -12.95 -1.40 -5.79
CA PHE A 132 -12.78 0.05 -5.77
C PHE A 132 -11.35 0.50 -6.01
N ALA A 133 -10.36 -0.35 -5.74
CA ALA A 133 -8.97 -0.06 -6.08
C ALA A 133 -8.77 0.08 -7.60
N LEU A 134 -9.41 -0.81 -8.40
CA LEU A 134 -9.43 -0.67 -9.85
C LEU A 134 -10.15 0.60 -10.28
N ALA A 135 -11.28 0.91 -9.63
CA ALA A 135 -12.06 2.10 -9.93
C ALA A 135 -11.30 3.43 -9.64
N ALA A 136 -10.42 3.44 -8.64
CA ALA A 136 -9.56 4.57 -8.31
C ALA A 136 -8.30 4.65 -9.17
N SER A 137 -7.92 3.57 -9.83
CA SER A 137 -6.78 3.53 -10.77
C SER A 137 -7.12 4.22 -12.09
N ASP A 138 -6.10 4.57 -12.86
CA ASP A 138 -6.26 5.20 -14.18
C ASP A 138 -7.24 4.42 -15.07
N PRO A 139 -8.11 5.10 -15.84
CA PRO A 139 -9.09 4.48 -16.74
C PRO A 139 -8.54 3.43 -17.69
N ARG A 140 -7.30 3.56 -18.16
CA ARG A 140 -6.63 2.55 -19.02
C ARG A 140 -6.62 1.14 -18.45
N TRP A 141 -6.79 0.98 -17.12
CA TRP A 141 -6.77 -0.32 -16.45
C TRP A 141 -8.12 -1.01 -16.44
N PHE A 142 -9.24 -0.28 -16.51
CA PHE A 142 -10.57 -0.86 -16.46
C PHE A 142 -11.35 -0.75 -17.78
N GLU A 143 -11.07 0.23 -18.63
CA GLU A 143 -11.73 0.38 -19.94
C GLU A 143 -11.67 -0.88 -20.82
N PRO A 144 -10.53 -1.62 -20.89
CA PRO A 144 -10.47 -2.85 -21.71
C PRO A 144 -11.45 -3.93 -21.25
N PHE A 145 -11.95 -3.88 -20.03
CA PHE A 145 -12.93 -4.81 -19.48
C PHE A 145 -14.39 -4.34 -19.64
N GLY A 146 -14.61 -3.22 -20.33
CA GLY A 146 -15.93 -2.62 -20.47
C GLY A 146 -16.52 -2.13 -19.13
N PHE A 147 -15.68 -1.82 -18.18
CA PHE A 147 -16.06 -1.38 -16.84
C PHE A 147 -15.92 0.15 -16.72
N GLY A 148 -16.96 0.79 -16.20
CA GLY A 148 -16.98 2.23 -15.93
C GLY A 148 -17.53 2.47 -14.52
N PRO A 149 -16.64 2.67 -13.51
CA PRO A 149 -17.10 2.82 -12.14
C PRO A 149 -17.81 4.16 -11.95
N SER A 150 -18.99 4.14 -11.31
CA SER A 150 -19.68 5.35 -10.90
C SER A 150 -19.07 5.93 -9.61
N GLY A 151 -19.08 7.27 -9.49
CA GLY A 151 -18.63 7.98 -8.31
C GLY A 151 -17.10 8.07 -8.17
N PHE A 152 -16.32 7.80 -9.22
CA PHE A 152 -14.89 8.04 -9.26
C PHE A 152 -14.55 9.12 -10.28
N VAL A 153 -13.77 10.12 -9.84
CA VAL A 153 -13.32 11.24 -10.65
C VAL A 153 -11.79 11.25 -10.69
N HIS A 154 -11.22 11.25 -11.89
CA HIS A 154 -9.78 11.24 -12.07
C HIS A 154 -9.30 12.62 -12.51
N LEU A 155 -8.38 13.21 -11.74
CA LEU A 155 -7.84 14.56 -11.98
C LEU A 155 -6.34 14.50 -12.22
N PRO A 156 -5.77 15.46 -12.99
CA PRO A 156 -4.34 15.50 -13.21
C PRO A 156 -3.56 15.60 -11.88
N PHE A 157 -2.53 14.74 -11.73
CA PHE A 157 -1.59 14.88 -10.61
C PHE A 157 -0.86 16.23 -10.68
N ASN A 158 -0.59 16.84 -9.54
CA ASN A 158 -0.02 18.19 -9.43
C ASN A 158 -0.95 19.36 -9.84
N ASP A 159 -2.25 19.12 -10.01
CA ASP A 159 -3.25 20.17 -10.24
C ASP A 159 -4.18 20.34 -9.02
N ALA A 160 -3.71 21.09 -8.02
CA ALA A 160 -4.50 21.37 -6.82
C ALA A 160 -5.79 22.19 -7.11
N GLU A 161 -5.78 23.01 -8.16
CA GLU A 161 -6.94 23.80 -8.55
C GLU A 161 -8.06 22.91 -9.13
N ALA A 162 -7.69 21.87 -9.89
CA ALA A 162 -8.65 20.88 -10.35
C ALA A 162 -9.32 20.19 -9.16
N VAL A 163 -8.54 19.81 -8.12
CA VAL A 163 -9.09 19.20 -6.89
C VAL A 163 -10.02 20.17 -6.18
N ARG A 164 -9.64 21.43 -5.98
CA ARG A 164 -10.49 22.45 -5.32
C ARG A 164 -11.81 22.72 -6.05
N ARG A 165 -11.81 22.66 -7.37
CA ARG A 165 -13.04 22.83 -8.18
C ARG A 165 -13.95 21.63 -8.12
N GLU A 166 -13.40 20.44 -8.04
CA GLU A 166 -14.15 19.19 -8.12
C GLU A 166 -14.66 18.69 -6.75
N ILE A 167 -13.92 19.01 -5.67
CA ILE A 167 -14.28 18.57 -4.34
C ILE A 167 -15.55 19.29 -3.84
N ASP A 168 -16.51 18.53 -3.31
CA ASP A 168 -17.80 19.05 -2.83
C ASP A 168 -18.36 18.23 -1.65
N SER A 169 -19.62 18.48 -1.28
CA SER A 169 -20.32 17.79 -0.20
C SER A 169 -20.59 16.31 -0.46
N GLU A 170 -20.50 15.84 -1.71
CA GLU A 170 -20.67 14.44 -2.10
C GLU A 170 -19.35 13.67 -2.09
N THR A 171 -18.23 14.36 -1.85
CA THR A 171 -16.90 13.74 -1.87
C THR A 171 -16.64 13.02 -0.55
N ALA A 172 -16.46 11.68 -0.63
CA ALA A 172 -16.11 10.81 0.49
C ALA A 172 -14.61 10.89 0.80
N ALA A 173 -13.78 10.85 -0.24
CA ALA A 173 -12.33 10.83 -0.08
C ALA A 173 -11.59 11.38 -1.31
N VAL A 174 -10.36 11.83 -1.06
CA VAL A 174 -9.32 11.98 -2.06
C VAL A 174 -8.26 10.92 -1.78
N ILE A 175 -7.95 10.09 -2.78
CA ILE A 175 -6.88 9.09 -2.69
C ILE A 175 -5.75 9.44 -3.66
N LEU A 176 -4.51 9.41 -3.15
CA LEU A 176 -3.30 9.70 -3.94
C LEU A 176 -2.15 8.75 -3.58
N GLU A 177 -1.42 8.28 -4.61
CA GLU A 177 -0.02 7.92 -4.40
C GLU A 177 0.77 9.20 -4.12
N THR A 178 1.61 9.22 -3.11
CA THR A 178 2.43 10.41 -2.79
C THR A 178 3.42 10.73 -3.92
N ILE A 179 3.94 9.71 -4.61
CA ILE A 179 4.74 9.79 -5.83
C ILE A 179 4.23 8.72 -6.79
N PRO A 180 3.43 9.06 -7.81
CA PRO A 180 2.79 8.07 -8.67
C PRO A 180 3.79 7.31 -9.54
N ALA A 181 3.86 5.98 -9.33
CA ALA A 181 4.81 5.13 -10.03
C ALA A 181 4.54 5.05 -11.53
N THR A 182 3.29 4.89 -11.92
CA THR A 182 2.87 4.69 -13.32
C THR A 182 2.91 5.96 -14.16
N LEU A 183 3.15 7.11 -13.52
CA LEU A 183 3.46 8.39 -14.18
C LEU A 183 4.96 8.63 -14.36
N GLY A 184 5.83 7.68 -13.98
CA GLY A 184 7.28 7.82 -14.07
C GLY A 184 7.90 8.48 -12.84
N PHE A 185 7.26 8.35 -11.69
CA PHE A 185 7.72 8.88 -10.39
C PHE A 185 7.89 10.41 -10.32
N PRO A 186 6.95 11.22 -10.84
CA PRO A 186 7.05 12.65 -10.66
C PRO A 186 6.89 13.00 -9.18
N PRO A 187 7.82 13.78 -8.60
CA PRO A 187 7.61 14.29 -7.25
C PRO A 187 6.41 15.26 -7.24
N PRO A 188 5.69 15.37 -6.13
CA PRO A 188 4.66 16.39 -5.99
C PRO A 188 5.29 17.77 -6.05
N ASN A 189 4.63 18.70 -6.75
CA ASN A 189 5.01 20.10 -6.74
C ASN A 189 4.95 20.67 -5.32
N PRO A 190 5.82 21.61 -4.95
CA PRO A 190 5.78 22.24 -3.63
C PRO A 190 4.39 22.74 -3.27
N GLY A 191 3.85 22.31 -2.14
CA GLY A 191 2.53 22.69 -1.65
C GLY A 191 1.33 21.95 -2.28
N TYR A 192 1.54 21.10 -3.29
CA TYR A 192 0.42 20.36 -3.93
C TYR A 192 -0.32 19.44 -2.94
N LEU A 193 0.41 18.55 -2.27
CA LEU A 193 -0.22 17.60 -1.34
C LEU A 193 -0.88 18.33 -0.16
N GLN A 194 -0.28 19.41 0.34
CA GLN A 194 -0.89 20.22 1.39
C GLN A 194 -2.18 20.89 0.91
N ALA A 195 -2.18 21.44 -0.29
CA ALA A 195 -3.38 22.06 -0.87
C ALA A 195 -4.53 21.05 -1.05
N VAL A 196 -4.21 19.81 -1.44
CA VAL A 196 -5.19 18.71 -1.51
C VAL A 196 -5.70 18.34 -0.12
N ALA A 197 -4.81 18.20 0.87
CA ALA A 197 -5.17 17.91 2.26
C ALA A 197 -6.11 18.98 2.85
N ASP A 198 -5.81 20.25 2.60
CA ASP A 198 -6.64 21.37 3.08
C ASP A 198 -8.01 21.39 2.40
N ALA A 199 -8.08 21.12 1.10
CA ALA A 199 -9.34 21.03 0.37
C ALA A 199 -10.20 19.86 0.87
N ALA A 200 -9.60 18.69 1.08
CA ALA A 200 -10.28 17.53 1.64
C ALA A 200 -10.86 17.85 3.04
N ARG A 201 -10.04 18.39 3.92
CA ARG A 201 -10.46 18.79 5.27
C ARG A 201 -11.59 19.82 5.25
N ALA A 202 -11.50 20.83 4.41
CA ALA A 202 -12.51 21.89 4.30
C ALA A 202 -13.86 21.35 3.83
N SER A 203 -13.90 20.32 3.00
CA SER A 203 -15.13 19.69 2.50
C SER A 203 -15.65 18.57 3.42
N GLY A 204 -14.85 18.14 4.41
CA GLY A 204 -15.13 16.96 5.23
C GLY A 204 -14.94 15.64 4.49
N ALA A 205 -14.15 15.64 3.40
CA ALA A 205 -13.69 14.43 2.73
C ALA A 205 -12.44 13.89 3.42
N LEU A 206 -12.23 12.57 3.35
CA LEU A 206 -11.05 11.93 3.94
C LEU A 206 -9.85 11.98 2.98
N LEU A 207 -8.65 12.20 3.53
CA LEU A 207 -7.40 12.07 2.79
C LEU A 207 -6.82 10.67 2.98
N ILE A 208 -6.69 9.93 1.88
CA ILE A 208 -6.09 8.59 1.85
C ILE A 208 -4.78 8.68 1.08
N LEU A 209 -3.67 8.34 1.72
CA LEU A 209 -2.37 8.27 1.07
C LEU A 209 -1.97 6.81 0.81
N ASP A 210 -1.74 6.50 -0.46
CA ASP A 210 -1.22 5.21 -0.89
C ASP A 210 0.31 5.26 -0.88
N GLU A 211 0.89 4.72 0.16
CA GLU A 211 2.34 4.57 0.32
C GLU A 211 2.82 3.12 0.19
N VAL A 212 2.07 2.32 -0.54
CA VAL A 212 2.44 0.93 -0.87
C VAL A 212 3.81 0.86 -1.55
N GLN A 213 4.21 1.90 -2.27
CA GLN A 213 5.51 1.97 -2.94
C GLN A 213 6.48 2.98 -2.34
N THR A 214 6.00 4.07 -1.77
CA THR A 214 6.83 5.17 -1.26
C THR A 214 7.23 5.02 0.21
N GLY A 215 6.50 4.17 0.95
CA GLY A 215 6.76 3.94 2.37
C GLY A 215 7.95 3.03 2.67
N LEU A 216 8.12 2.73 3.94
CA LEU A 216 9.11 1.80 4.49
C LEU A 216 10.55 2.19 4.13
N GLY A 217 10.89 3.46 4.34
CA GLY A 217 12.25 3.97 4.13
C GLY A 217 12.61 4.31 2.69
N ARG A 218 11.75 4.01 1.70
CA ARG A 218 12.03 4.20 0.27
C ARG A 218 12.46 5.62 -0.08
N THR A 219 11.91 6.60 0.59
CA THR A 219 12.12 8.03 0.32
C THR A 219 12.99 8.74 1.37
N GLY A 220 13.56 8.01 2.34
CA GLY A 220 14.42 8.54 3.39
C GLY A 220 13.70 8.82 4.72
N THR A 221 12.41 8.58 4.81
CA THR A 221 11.59 8.55 6.03
C THR A 221 10.77 7.26 6.05
N ASN A 222 10.20 6.87 7.19
CA ASN A 222 9.29 5.72 7.22
C ASN A 222 8.19 5.87 6.16
N TRP A 223 7.58 7.05 6.10
CA TRP A 223 6.52 7.40 5.17
C TRP A 223 6.83 8.73 4.49
N TYR A 224 6.55 8.87 3.20
CA TYR A 224 6.82 10.12 2.47
C TYR A 224 6.02 11.31 3.01
N TYR A 225 4.79 11.07 3.50
CA TYR A 225 3.96 12.15 4.05
C TYR A 225 4.62 12.89 5.22
N GLN A 226 5.51 12.23 5.98
CA GLN A 226 6.25 12.84 7.09
C GLN A 226 7.18 13.96 6.62
N GLN A 227 7.71 13.86 5.39
CA GLN A 227 8.53 14.93 4.79
C GLN A 227 7.71 16.16 4.39
N GLN A 228 6.40 16.04 4.30
CA GLN A 228 5.47 17.08 3.86
C GLN A 228 4.61 17.64 5.00
N ASP A 229 4.82 17.18 6.24
CA ASP A 229 4.00 17.50 7.43
C ASP A 229 2.49 17.32 7.18
N LEU A 230 2.11 16.28 6.43
CA LEU A 230 0.73 15.96 6.14
C LEU A 230 0.10 15.16 7.28
N LYS A 231 -1.23 15.25 7.39
CA LYS A 231 -2.03 14.47 8.34
C LYS A 231 -3.11 13.70 7.60
N PRO A 232 -2.78 12.54 7.00
CA PRO A 232 -3.76 11.71 6.35
C PRO A 232 -4.74 11.11 7.36
N ASP A 233 -5.96 10.81 6.90
CA ASP A 233 -6.96 10.07 7.66
C ASP A 233 -6.69 8.56 7.58
N MET A 234 -6.14 8.12 6.46
CA MET A 234 -5.74 6.73 6.23
C MET A 234 -4.43 6.68 5.44
N LEU A 235 -3.62 5.68 5.77
CA LEU A 235 -2.37 5.36 5.06
C LEU A 235 -2.40 3.90 4.64
N ILE A 236 -2.03 3.63 3.39
CA ILE A 236 -1.98 2.27 2.86
C ILE A 236 -0.53 1.86 2.67
N THR A 237 -0.18 0.68 3.16
CA THR A 237 1.14 0.08 2.99
C THR A 237 1.05 -1.37 2.50
N GLY A 238 2.14 -1.85 1.90
CA GLY A 238 2.22 -3.20 1.35
C GLY A 238 3.59 -3.45 0.69
N LYS A 239 3.62 -4.25 -0.37
CA LYS A 239 4.86 -4.55 -1.13
C LYS A 239 6.07 -4.85 -0.24
N GLY A 240 6.91 -3.83 0.04
CA GLY A 240 8.09 -3.93 0.88
C GLY A 240 7.82 -4.44 2.29
N LEU A 241 6.60 -4.24 2.81
CA LEU A 241 6.21 -4.70 4.14
C LEU A 241 6.42 -6.19 4.35
N GLY A 242 6.19 -7.01 3.32
CA GLY A 242 6.43 -8.45 3.38
C GLY A 242 7.87 -8.89 3.09
N GLY A 243 8.81 -7.96 2.90
CA GLY A 243 10.23 -8.22 2.61
C GLY A 243 10.47 -9.04 1.34
N GLY A 244 9.50 -9.11 0.42
CA GLY A 244 9.53 -10.00 -0.75
C GLY A 244 9.45 -11.49 -0.42
N VAL A 245 9.04 -11.85 0.81
CA VAL A 245 8.97 -13.23 1.31
C VAL A 245 7.51 -13.66 1.52
N TYR A 246 6.67 -12.78 2.06
CA TYR A 246 5.26 -13.05 2.29
C TYR A 246 4.37 -11.87 1.85
N PRO A 247 3.22 -12.12 1.19
CA PRO A 247 2.29 -11.07 0.83
C PRO A 247 1.54 -10.56 2.07
N VAL A 248 1.76 -9.31 2.43
CA VAL A 248 1.10 -8.63 3.53
C VAL A 248 0.96 -7.15 3.22
N SER A 249 -0.15 -6.58 3.60
CA SER A 249 -0.49 -5.16 3.49
C SER A 249 -1.29 -4.71 4.69
N ALA A 250 -1.39 -3.42 4.89
CA ALA A 250 -2.23 -2.84 5.93
C ALA A 250 -2.83 -1.49 5.48
N THR A 251 -4.00 -1.21 6.01
CA THR A 251 -4.58 0.14 6.05
C THR A 251 -4.45 0.65 7.47
N LEU A 252 -3.71 1.73 7.66
CA LEU A 252 -3.60 2.43 8.93
C LEU A 252 -4.65 3.53 8.99
N LEU A 253 -5.28 3.68 10.13
CA LEU A 253 -6.44 4.55 10.34
C LEU A 253 -6.17 5.48 11.53
N ARG A 254 -6.70 6.69 11.46
CA ARG A 254 -6.78 7.51 12.66
C ARG A 254 -7.91 7.04 13.58
N ASP A 255 -7.83 7.44 14.83
CA ASP A 255 -8.64 6.95 15.96
C ASP A 255 -10.15 6.97 15.69
N GLU A 256 -10.67 8.06 15.15
CA GLU A 256 -12.11 8.23 14.96
C GLU A 256 -12.75 7.24 13.97
N LEU A 257 -11.93 6.61 13.12
CA LEU A 257 -12.40 5.64 12.12
C LEU A 257 -12.55 4.22 12.69
N GLU A 258 -11.94 3.93 13.85
CA GLU A 258 -12.05 2.63 14.52
C GLU A 258 -13.50 2.29 14.89
N SER A 259 -14.24 3.26 15.37
CA SER A 259 -15.62 3.10 15.81
C SER A 259 -16.55 2.49 14.75
N PHE A 260 -16.19 2.62 13.46
CA PHE A 260 -16.95 1.95 12.40
C PHE A 260 -16.91 0.43 12.56
N PHE A 261 -15.75 -0.16 12.86
CA PHE A 261 -15.61 -1.61 13.00
C PHE A 261 -16.25 -2.13 14.28
N GLU A 262 -16.26 -1.35 15.35
CA GLU A 262 -16.98 -1.69 16.58
C GLU A 262 -18.49 -1.77 16.33
N ASN A 263 -19.04 -0.79 15.59
CA ASN A 263 -20.46 -0.73 15.26
C ASN A 263 -20.88 -1.68 14.15
N HIS A 264 -19.93 -2.13 13.30
CA HIS A 264 -20.15 -3.00 12.16
C HIS A 264 -19.19 -4.20 12.17
N PRO A 265 -19.28 -5.11 13.17
CA PRO A 265 -18.45 -6.29 13.25
C PRO A 265 -18.61 -7.12 11.97
N PHE A 266 -17.51 -7.72 11.52
CA PHE A 266 -17.43 -8.49 10.26
C PHE A 266 -17.63 -7.71 8.96
N SER A 267 -17.61 -6.38 8.99
CA SER A 267 -17.61 -5.55 7.77
C SER A 267 -16.37 -5.76 6.89
N TYR A 268 -15.29 -6.26 7.51
CA TYR A 268 -14.10 -6.78 6.83
C TYR A 268 -13.66 -8.10 7.46
N VAL A 269 -13.56 -9.15 6.63
CA VAL A 269 -13.02 -10.47 7.00
C VAL A 269 -12.15 -10.98 5.86
N SER A 270 -10.95 -11.42 6.17
CA SER A 270 -10.02 -12.00 5.20
C SER A 270 -9.38 -13.27 5.78
N THR A 271 -9.39 -14.36 5.00
CA THR A 271 -8.79 -15.64 5.39
C THR A 271 -7.27 -15.54 5.61
N PHE A 272 -6.61 -14.66 4.87
CA PHE A 272 -5.15 -14.49 4.93
C PHE A 272 -4.70 -13.08 5.33
N GLY A 273 -5.63 -12.15 5.52
CA GLY A 273 -5.32 -10.81 6.03
C GLY A 273 -4.88 -10.88 7.49
N GLY A 274 -3.64 -10.48 7.78
CA GLY A 274 -3.05 -10.62 9.11
C GLY A 274 -2.69 -12.05 9.50
N ALA A 275 -2.46 -12.94 8.52
CA ALA A 275 -1.85 -14.24 8.76
C ALA A 275 -0.57 -14.09 9.58
N GLU A 276 -0.40 -14.91 10.63
CA GLU A 276 0.69 -14.74 11.60
C GLU A 276 2.08 -14.81 10.95
N ILE A 277 2.29 -15.72 10.01
CA ILE A 277 3.54 -15.80 9.23
C ILE A 277 3.80 -14.51 8.44
N GLY A 278 2.76 -13.88 7.90
CA GLY A 278 2.87 -12.58 7.24
C GLY A 278 3.26 -11.47 8.22
N CYS A 279 2.68 -11.49 9.43
CA CYS A 279 3.03 -10.55 10.50
C CYS A 279 4.46 -10.74 11.01
N VAL A 280 4.94 -11.99 11.12
CA VAL A 280 6.35 -12.32 11.43
C VAL A 280 7.29 -11.72 10.39
N ALA A 281 7.00 -11.95 9.09
CA ALA A 281 7.81 -11.39 8.02
C ALA A 281 7.85 -9.86 8.06
N ALA A 282 6.68 -9.24 8.22
CA ALA A 282 6.53 -7.78 8.27
C ALA A 282 7.17 -7.17 9.52
N SER A 283 7.05 -7.81 10.70
CA SER A 283 7.72 -7.35 11.92
C SER A 283 9.25 -7.37 11.76
N ALA A 284 9.81 -8.40 11.13
CA ALA A 284 11.24 -8.44 10.83
C ALA A 284 11.66 -7.35 9.85
N VAL A 285 10.81 -6.97 8.89
CA VAL A 285 11.05 -5.81 8.02
C VAL A 285 11.04 -4.51 8.81
N MET A 286 10.05 -4.33 9.69
CA MET A 286 9.94 -3.13 10.53
C MET A 286 11.15 -2.99 11.47
N ASP A 287 11.62 -4.09 12.07
CA ASP A 287 12.83 -4.10 12.91
C ASP A 287 14.05 -3.60 12.13
N GLU A 288 14.23 -4.04 10.86
CA GLU A 288 15.35 -3.61 10.00
C GLU A 288 15.23 -2.14 9.58
N VAL A 289 14.04 -1.70 9.13
CA VAL A 289 13.80 -0.32 8.70
C VAL A 289 13.97 0.67 9.85
N SER A 290 13.63 0.26 11.07
CA SER A 290 13.78 1.08 12.28
C SER A 290 15.20 1.08 12.86
N THR A 291 16.14 0.31 12.28
CA THR A 291 17.52 0.29 12.74
C THR A 291 18.19 1.64 12.54
N PRO A 292 18.84 2.23 13.56
CA PRO A 292 19.53 3.50 13.40
C PRO A 292 20.54 3.48 12.25
N GLY A 293 20.40 4.45 11.33
CA GLY A 293 21.27 4.57 10.14
C GLY A 293 20.80 3.73 8.93
N PHE A 294 19.63 3.12 9.00
CA PHE A 294 19.03 2.48 7.82
C PHE A 294 18.50 3.53 6.82
N LEU A 295 17.87 4.61 7.32
CA LEU A 295 17.32 5.75 6.55
C LEU A 295 18.38 6.79 6.25
#